data_1d50f52d00744b3c927ce6cb05fea36e
#
_entry.id   1d50f52d00744b3c927ce6cb05fea36e
#
_cell.length_a   1.000
_cell.length_b   1.000
_cell.length_c   1.000
_cell.angle_alpha   90.00
_cell.angle_beta   90.00
_cell.angle_gamma   90.00
#
_symmetry.space_group_name_H-M   'P 1'
#
loop_
_entity.id
_entity.type
_entity.pdbx_description
1 polymer ?
#
loop_
_entity_poly.entity_id
_entity_poly.type
_entity_poly.pdbx_seq_one_letter_code
_entity_poly.pdbx_strand_id
1 'polypeptide(L)'
;MPSSGLIAMIVSMFSEGVLDHFQNPRNAGDLPGASATVEVRNPVCGDVLKLAARIEGGRIIEARFLCRGCTTAIACASLLTVELTACLLQDAGCITAETLSLKLGDLPAATFHGAQLAEDALQALVKHLSPC
;
A
#
# COMPACT_ATOMS: atom_id res chain seq x y z
N MET A 1 1.25 33.84 5.03
CA MET A 1 1.33 32.39 4.76
C MET A 1 2.78 31.95 4.73
N PRO A 2 3.37 31.74 5.90
CA PRO A 2 4.80 31.47 5.95
C PRO A 2 5.22 30.18 5.28
N SER A 3 4.28 29.24 5.11
CA SER A 3 4.59 27.93 4.56
C SER A 3 4.20 27.76 3.10
N SER A 4 3.78 28.85 2.43
CA SER A 4 3.29 28.72 1.06
C SER A 4 4.36 28.18 0.09
N GLY A 5 5.63 28.61 0.25
CA GLY A 5 6.71 28.10 -0.57
C GLY A 5 7.03 26.63 -0.31
N LEU A 6 6.98 26.24 0.98
CA LEU A 6 7.23 24.85 1.36
C LEU A 6 6.11 23.94 0.87
N ILE A 7 4.85 24.40 1.00
CA ILE A 7 3.70 23.65 0.51
C ILE A 7 3.81 23.43 -1.01
N ALA A 8 4.18 24.48 -1.75
CA ALA A 8 4.35 24.38 -3.19
C ALA A 8 5.46 23.37 -3.55
N MET A 9 6.56 23.32 -2.80
CA MET A 9 7.62 22.34 -3.01
C MET A 9 7.11 20.92 -2.79
N ILE A 10 6.38 20.69 -1.69
CA ILE A 10 5.83 19.37 -1.38
C ILE A 10 4.86 18.92 -2.47
N VAL A 11 3.97 19.80 -2.88
CA VAL A 11 2.98 19.48 -3.92
C VAL A 11 3.66 19.19 -5.25
N SER A 12 4.78 19.89 -5.58
CA SER A 12 5.50 19.61 -6.82
C SER A 12 6.29 18.30 -6.76
N MET A 13 6.65 17.83 -5.54
CA MET A 13 7.38 16.57 -5.37
C MET A 13 6.48 15.34 -5.39
N PHE A 14 5.23 15.48 -4.98
CA PHE A 14 4.28 14.37 -4.86
C PHE A 14 3.00 14.70 -5.61
N SER A 15 2.42 13.68 -6.25
CA SER A 15 1.12 13.81 -6.89
C SER A 15 0.02 14.04 -5.87
N GLU A 16 -1.13 14.53 -6.33
CA GLU A 16 -2.31 14.67 -5.48
C GLU A 16 -2.74 13.33 -4.87
N GLY A 17 -2.62 12.24 -5.66
CA GLY A 17 -2.96 10.91 -5.16
C GLY A 17 -2.08 10.46 -4.03
N VAL A 18 -0.77 10.70 -4.14
CA VAL A 18 0.17 10.36 -3.07
C VAL A 18 -0.13 11.17 -1.82
N LEU A 19 -0.32 12.49 -1.97
CA LEU A 19 -0.60 13.36 -0.84
C LEU A 19 -1.91 13.01 -0.16
N ASP A 20 -2.95 12.70 -0.93
CA ASP A 20 -4.25 12.31 -0.37
C ASP A 20 -4.13 11.06 0.48
N HIS A 21 -3.53 10.01 -0.06
CA HIS A 21 -3.38 8.74 0.66
C HIS A 21 -2.41 8.84 1.84
N PHE A 22 -1.41 9.72 1.75
CA PHE A 22 -0.48 9.92 2.84
C PHE A 22 -1.13 10.71 3.99
N GLN A 23 -1.87 11.77 3.67
CA GLN A 23 -2.50 12.62 4.68
C GLN A 23 -3.74 11.96 5.29
N ASN A 24 -4.43 11.13 4.52
CA ASN A 24 -5.64 10.44 4.95
C ASN A 24 -5.52 8.95 4.63
N PRO A 25 -4.63 8.22 5.34
CA PRO A 25 -4.43 6.81 5.05
C PRO A 25 -5.71 6.02 5.30
N ARG A 26 -6.08 5.21 4.34
CA ARG A 26 -7.25 4.33 4.46
C ARG A 26 -6.80 3.01 5.06
N ASN A 27 -7.59 2.51 6.00
CA ASN A 27 -7.39 1.18 6.56
C ASN A 27 -6.04 1.01 7.27
N ALA A 28 -5.52 2.07 7.88
CA ALA A 28 -4.31 1.97 8.71
C ALA A 28 -4.66 1.35 10.05
N GLY A 29 -3.80 0.47 10.55
CA GLY A 29 -3.96 -0.15 11.85
C GLY A 29 -3.84 -1.67 11.82
N ASP A 30 -3.99 -2.28 12.98
CA ASP A 30 -4.02 -3.74 13.11
C ASP A 30 -5.38 -4.29 12.71
N LEU A 31 -5.40 -5.57 12.38
CA LEU A 31 -6.63 -6.28 12.04
C LEU A 31 -6.78 -7.50 12.95
N PRO A 32 -7.47 -7.35 14.10
CA PRO A 32 -7.76 -8.51 14.96
C PRO A 32 -8.61 -9.54 14.20
N GLY A 33 -8.26 -10.79 14.34
CA GLY A 33 -8.99 -11.85 13.65
C GLY A 33 -8.65 -11.98 12.18
N ALA A 34 -7.51 -11.44 11.76
CA ALA A 34 -7.07 -11.55 10.36
C ALA A 34 -6.90 -13.00 9.95
N SER A 35 -7.28 -13.31 8.71
CA SER A 35 -7.03 -14.62 8.12
C SER A 35 -5.54 -14.82 7.87
N ALA A 36 -4.83 -13.74 7.55
CA ALA A 36 -3.39 -13.75 7.38
C ALA A 36 -2.83 -12.35 7.65
N THR A 37 -1.59 -12.33 8.12
CA THR A 37 -0.82 -11.11 8.33
C THR A 37 0.60 -11.39 7.86
N VAL A 38 1.13 -10.51 7.03
CA VAL A 38 2.50 -10.62 6.53
C VAL A 38 3.25 -9.32 6.80
N GLU A 39 4.57 -9.43 6.87
CA GLU A 39 5.44 -8.27 7.03
C GLU A 39 6.58 -8.39 6.02
N VAL A 40 6.82 -7.33 5.28
CA VAL A 40 7.91 -7.28 4.31
C VAL A 40 8.77 -6.05 4.58
N ARG A 41 10.04 -6.15 4.20
CA ARG A 41 11.02 -5.08 4.38
C ARG A 41 11.71 -4.79 3.07
N ASN A 42 12.03 -3.53 2.85
CA ASN A 42 12.94 -3.14 1.79
C ASN A 42 14.34 -3.11 2.40
N PRO A 43 15.25 -4.02 2.00
CA PRO A 43 16.57 -4.10 2.62
C PRO A 43 17.46 -2.90 2.34
N VAL A 44 17.15 -2.11 1.32
CA VAL A 44 17.94 -0.95 0.93
C VAL A 44 17.60 0.26 1.79
N CYS A 45 16.32 0.59 1.91
CA CYS A 45 15.89 1.80 2.64
C CYS A 45 15.35 1.50 4.04
N GLY A 46 15.16 0.23 4.39
CA GLY A 46 14.68 -0.14 5.71
C GLY A 46 13.18 0.04 5.93
N ASP A 47 12.43 0.38 4.89
CA ASP A 47 10.98 0.50 5.00
C ASP A 47 10.37 -0.86 5.35
N VAL A 48 9.35 -0.84 6.20
CA VAL A 48 8.66 -2.06 6.66
C VAL A 48 7.18 -1.88 6.42
N LEU A 49 6.56 -2.90 5.82
CA LEU A 49 5.12 -2.90 5.58
C LEU A 49 4.52 -4.18 6.14
N LYS A 50 3.56 -4.00 7.04
CA LYS A 50 2.75 -5.08 7.58
C LYS A 50 1.37 -5.00 6.92
N LEU A 51 0.92 -6.10 6.34
CA LEU A 51 -0.35 -6.17 5.63
C LEU A 51 -1.15 -7.33 6.18
N ALA A 52 -2.41 -7.07 6.53
CA ALA A 52 -3.31 -8.07 7.08
C ALA A 52 -4.62 -8.06 6.31
N ALA A 53 -5.24 -9.23 6.16
CA ALA A 53 -6.52 -9.35 5.49
C ALA A 53 -7.40 -10.40 6.14
N ARG A 54 -8.71 -10.18 6.04
CA ARG A 54 -9.71 -11.14 6.47
C ARG A 54 -10.49 -11.60 5.25
N ILE A 55 -10.62 -12.92 5.10
CA ILE A 55 -11.22 -13.55 3.94
C ILE A 55 -12.51 -14.25 4.35
N GLU A 56 -13.57 -14.08 3.56
CA GLU A 56 -14.80 -14.85 3.69
C GLU A 56 -15.33 -15.17 2.30
N GLY A 57 -15.63 -16.44 2.06
CA GLY A 57 -16.17 -16.88 0.78
C GLY A 57 -15.26 -16.60 -0.40
N GLY A 58 -13.96 -16.68 -0.21
CA GLY A 58 -13.00 -16.41 -1.28
C GLY A 58 -12.81 -14.93 -1.60
N ARG A 59 -13.39 -14.04 -0.81
CA ARG A 59 -13.33 -12.61 -1.02
C ARG A 59 -12.63 -11.93 0.15
N ILE A 60 -11.80 -10.95 -0.16
CA ILE A 60 -11.15 -10.13 0.86
C ILE A 60 -12.17 -9.12 1.35
N ILE A 61 -12.64 -9.28 2.59
CA ILE A 61 -13.68 -8.40 3.13
C ILE A 61 -13.10 -7.23 3.90
N GLU A 62 -11.86 -7.35 4.36
CA GLU A 62 -11.18 -6.26 5.04
C GLU A 62 -9.67 -6.42 4.87
N ALA A 63 -8.97 -5.32 4.65
CA ALA A 63 -7.51 -5.29 4.60
C ALA A 63 -7.04 -4.08 5.39
N ARG A 64 -5.95 -4.24 6.15
CA ARG A 64 -5.36 -3.16 6.93
C ARG A 64 -3.85 -3.22 6.82
N PHE A 65 -3.21 -2.09 7.07
CA PHE A 65 -1.76 -2.00 6.99
C PHE A 65 -1.17 -1.17 8.12
N LEU A 66 0.08 -1.46 8.43
CA LEU A 66 0.95 -0.59 9.22
C LEU A 66 2.25 -0.47 8.45
N CYS A 67 2.71 0.74 8.22
CA CYS A 67 3.89 0.99 7.43
C CYS A 67 4.83 1.95 8.15
N ARG A 68 6.11 1.56 8.22
CA ARG A 68 7.21 2.46 8.58
C ARG A 68 7.98 2.73 7.31
N GLY A 69 7.82 3.90 6.76
CA GLY A 69 8.46 4.17 5.50
C GLY A 69 8.26 5.59 5.05
N CYS A 70 8.66 5.83 3.81
CA CYS A 70 8.52 7.15 3.22
C CYS A 70 7.06 7.44 2.87
N THR A 71 6.81 8.70 2.55
CA THR A 71 5.49 9.19 2.16
C THR A 71 4.86 8.32 1.09
N THR A 72 5.63 7.98 0.06
CA THR A 72 5.13 7.18 -1.06
C THR A 72 4.80 5.75 -0.64
N ALA A 73 5.62 5.15 0.22
CA ALA A 73 5.36 3.78 0.70
C ALA A 73 4.03 3.73 1.47
N ILE A 74 3.78 4.70 2.32
CA ILE A 74 2.53 4.78 3.09
C ILE A 74 1.34 4.98 2.14
N ALA A 75 1.49 5.86 1.15
CA ALA A 75 0.43 6.11 0.16
C ALA A 75 0.13 4.85 -0.66
N CYS A 76 1.15 4.12 -1.08
CA CYS A 76 0.97 2.89 -1.85
C CYS A 76 0.28 1.81 -1.01
N ALA A 77 0.65 1.67 0.26
CA ALA A 77 0.01 0.71 1.16
C ALA A 77 -1.47 1.06 1.37
N SER A 78 -1.76 2.34 1.57
CA SER A 78 -3.13 2.82 1.72
C SER A 78 -3.97 2.47 0.48
N LEU A 79 -3.48 2.81 -0.71
CA LEU A 79 -4.18 2.49 -1.95
C LEU A 79 -4.36 0.98 -2.10
N LEU A 80 -3.33 0.20 -1.80
CA LEU A 80 -3.40 -1.25 -1.91
C LEU A 80 -4.56 -1.81 -1.08
N THR A 81 -4.74 -1.35 0.16
CA THR A 81 -5.84 -1.84 0.99
C THR A 81 -7.21 -1.48 0.43
N VAL A 82 -7.33 -0.32 -0.20
CA VAL A 82 -8.57 0.08 -0.88
C VAL A 82 -8.86 -0.88 -2.05
N GLU A 83 -7.84 -1.15 -2.86
CA GLU A 83 -7.98 -2.05 -4.02
C GLU A 83 -8.29 -3.49 -3.61
N LEU A 84 -7.76 -3.92 -2.47
CA LEU A 84 -8.00 -5.28 -1.99
C LEU A 84 -9.40 -5.49 -1.43
N THR A 85 -9.99 -4.47 -0.83
CA THR A 85 -11.28 -4.58 -0.17
C THR A 85 -12.37 -4.95 -1.18
N ALA A 86 -13.11 -6.00 -0.93
CA ALA A 86 -14.15 -6.58 -1.78
C ALA A 86 -13.61 -7.31 -3.01
N CYS A 87 -12.29 -7.44 -3.15
CA CYS A 87 -11.68 -8.16 -4.26
C CYS A 87 -11.74 -9.67 -4.01
N LEU A 88 -11.93 -10.45 -5.08
CA LEU A 88 -11.79 -11.89 -4.96
C LEU A 88 -10.32 -12.24 -4.74
N LEU A 89 -10.05 -13.19 -3.86
CA LEU A 89 -8.68 -13.60 -3.57
C LEU A 89 -7.95 -14.04 -4.85
N GLN A 90 -8.64 -14.73 -5.73
CA GLN A 90 -8.05 -15.21 -7.00
C GLN A 90 -7.61 -14.06 -7.91
N ASP A 91 -8.22 -12.88 -7.76
CA ASP A 91 -7.91 -11.72 -8.60
C ASP A 91 -6.90 -10.76 -7.93
N ALA A 92 -6.68 -10.91 -6.63
CA ALA A 92 -5.86 -9.96 -5.88
C ALA A 92 -4.42 -9.91 -6.39
N GLY A 93 -3.87 -11.04 -6.83
CA GLY A 93 -2.50 -11.10 -7.33
C GLY A 93 -2.25 -10.31 -8.61
N CYS A 94 -3.30 -9.80 -9.25
CA CYS A 94 -3.16 -9.01 -10.48
C CYS A 94 -2.80 -7.54 -10.18
N ILE A 95 -2.83 -7.11 -8.93
CA ILE A 95 -2.43 -5.76 -8.56
C ILE A 95 -0.91 -5.69 -8.54
N THR A 96 -0.35 -4.79 -9.33
CA THR A 96 1.10 -4.65 -9.49
C THR A 96 1.60 -3.29 -9.04
N ALA A 97 2.91 -3.18 -8.86
CA ALA A 97 3.54 -1.89 -8.55
C ALA A 97 3.22 -0.86 -9.63
N GLU A 98 3.22 -1.26 -10.90
CA GLU A 98 2.90 -0.37 -12.02
C GLU A 98 1.48 0.16 -11.92
N THR A 99 0.50 -0.69 -11.61
CA THR A 99 -0.88 -0.23 -11.51
C THR A 99 -1.08 0.70 -10.31
N LEU A 100 -0.43 0.42 -9.19
CA LEU A 100 -0.46 1.31 -8.03
C LEU A 100 0.17 2.66 -8.37
N SER A 101 1.31 2.62 -9.07
CA SER A 101 1.99 3.83 -9.51
C SER A 101 1.10 4.68 -10.41
N LEU A 102 0.48 4.08 -11.40
CA LEU A 102 -0.40 4.81 -12.33
C LEU A 102 -1.58 5.45 -11.62
N LYS A 103 -2.18 4.75 -10.68
CA LYS A 103 -3.33 5.27 -9.93
C LYS A 103 -2.94 6.41 -8.98
N LEU A 104 -1.67 6.49 -8.59
CA LEU A 104 -1.16 7.57 -7.76
C LEU A 104 -0.55 8.71 -8.56
N GLY A 105 -0.70 8.70 -9.88
CA GLY A 105 -0.24 9.77 -10.73
C GLY A 105 1.13 9.54 -11.34
N ASP A 106 1.51 8.27 -11.53
CA ASP A 106 2.76 7.88 -12.18
C ASP A 106 3.99 8.28 -11.34
N LEU A 107 4.35 7.41 -10.41
CA LEU A 107 5.44 7.67 -9.46
C LEU A 107 6.79 7.83 -10.16
N PRO A 108 7.61 8.81 -9.74
CA PRO A 108 8.98 8.92 -10.23
C PRO A 108 9.80 7.69 -9.86
N ALA A 109 10.84 7.42 -10.63
CA ALA A 109 11.74 6.29 -10.38
C ALA A 109 12.30 6.32 -8.95
N ALA A 110 12.58 7.51 -8.42
CA ALA A 110 13.16 7.66 -7.09
C ALA A 110 12.25 7.16 -5.96
N THR A 111 10.93 7.11 -6.18
CA THR A 111 9.97 6.71 -5.15
C THR A 111 9.20 5.45 -5.52
N PHE A 112 9.47 4.87 -6.68
CA PHE A 112 8.79 3.67 -7.16
C PHE A 112 8.97 2.48 -6.20
N HIS A 113 10.02 2.48 -5.41
CA HIS A 113 10.26 1.42 -4.42
C HIS A 113 9.11 1.29 -3.42
N GLY A 114 8.35 2.36 -3.17
CA GLY A 114 7.16 2.28 -2.32
C GLY A 114 6.07 1.41 -2.91
N ALA A 115 5.86 1.52 -4.23
CA ALA A 115 4.91 0.66 -4.93
C ALA A 115 5.41 -0.79 -4.98
N GLN A 116 6.71 -0.98 -5.15
CA GLN A 116 7.30 -2.31 -5.16
C GLN A 116 7.14 -2.99 -3.80
N LEU A 117 7.34 -2.25 -2.71
CA LEU A 117 7.14 -2.78 -1.36
C LEU A 117 5.69 -3.24 -1.16
N ALA A 118 4.73 -2.46 -1.64
CA ALA A 118 3.31 -2.81 -1.55
C ALA A 118 3.01 -4.09 -2.35
N GLU A 119 3.56 -4.20 -3.56
CA GLU A 119 3.39 -5.41 -4.35
C GLU A 119 4.01 -6.62 -3.66
N ASP A 120 5.20 -6.48 -3.08
CA ASP A 120 5.86 -7.56 -2.37
C ASP A 120 5.01 -8.04 -1.19
N ALA A 121 4.41 -7.12 -0.45
CA ALA A 121 3.53 -7.47 0.65
C ALA A 121 2.29 -8.21 0.14
N LEU A 122 1.72 -7.75 -0.96
CA LEU A 122 0.56 -8.41 -1.55
C LEU A 122 0.89 -9.83 -1.99
N GLN A 123 2.02 -10.03 -2.67
CA GLN A 123 2.41 -11.35 -3.11
C GLN A 123 2.64 -12.29 -1.92
N ALA A 124 3.26 -11.81 -0.86
CA ALA A 124 3.43 -12.59 0.36
C ALA A 124 2.08 -12.97 0.98
N LEU A 125 1.13 -12.03 1.01
CA LEU A 125 -0.20 -12.26 1.56
C LEU A 125 -0.97 -13.29 0.74
N VAL A 126 -0.97 -13.15 -0.58
CA VAL A 126 -1.66 -14.08 -1.48
C VAL A 126 -1.08 -15.48 -1.36
N LYS A 127 0.25 -15.58 -1.31
CA LYS A 127 0.93 -16.86 -1.14
C LYS A 127 0.54 -17.52 0.18
N HIS A 128 0.44 -16.75 1.24
CA HIS A 128 0.06 -17.26 2.57
C HIS A 128 -1.39 -17.74 2.59
N LEU A 129 -2.28 -17.05 1.87
CA LEU A 129 -3.72 -17.38 1.85
C LEU A 129 -4.06 -18.48 0.85
N SER A 130 -3.21 -18.71 -0.14
CA SER A 130 -3.45 -19.75 -1.15
C SER A 130 -3.08 -21.11 -0.59
N PRO A 131 -3.94 -22.13 -0.74
CA PRO A 131 -3.75 -23.43 -0.08
C PRO A 131 -2.69 -24.30 -0.73
N CYS A 132 -1.98 -23.85 -1.70
CA CYS A 132 -0.86 -24.61 -2.27
C CYS A 132 0.19 -23.72 -2.85
#